data_6314c4690b6186cf0598d734255df246
#
_entry.id   6314c4690b6186cf0598d734255df246
#
_cell.length_a   1.000
_cell.length_b   1.000
_cell.length_c   1.000
_cell.angle_alpha   90.00
_cell.angle_beta   90.00
_cell.angle_gamma   90.00
#
_symmetry.space_group_name_H-M   'P 1'
#
loop_
_entity.id
_entity.type
_entity.pdbx_description
1 polymer ?
#
loop_
_entity_poly.entity_id
_entity_poly.type
_entity_poly.pdbx_seq_one_letter_code
_entity_poly.pdbx_strand_id
1 'polypeptide(L)'
;MKTRPDAPRHGAISSLPDVPTSSMFDTDFLAHYLPGQRHRLVYAEVAEGIELCHWQSAFEQPFTVHTRDDGDRVLLSYQLRGETDCWLEGGVAGQGEAIRETSGCLYYTPDRRGHFAQHGVCESLTVALRPDLLRTWIEDEEEVPLRRSLDSGRSI
;
A
#
# COMPACT_ATOMS: atom_id res chain seq x y z
N MET A 1 30.14 -10.88 -13.34
CA MET A 1 29.11 -11.42 -12.44
C MET A 1 29.15 -10.57 -11.18
N LYS A 2 28.22 -9.59 -11.03
CA LYS A 2 28.15 -8.72 -9.84
C LYS A 2 27.19 -9.36 -8.85
N THR A 3 27.69 -9.84 -7.74
CA THR A 3 26.89 -10.30 -6.62
C THR A 3 26.07 -9.14 -6.07
N ARG A 4 24.76 -9.34 -6.02
CA ARG A 4 23.80 -8.44 -5.40
C ARG A 4 24.11 -8.41 -3.90
N PRO A 5 24.16 -7.25 -3.23
CA PRO A 5 24.34 -7.22 -1.78
C PRO A 5 23.13 -7.90 -1.12
N ASP A 6 23.44 -8.73 -0.10
CA ASP A 6 22.43 -9.39 0.74
C ASP A 6 21.43 -8.37 1.28
N ALA A 7 20.15 -8.73 1.20
CA ALA A 7 19.09 -7.95 1.82
C ALA A 7 19.41 -7.74 3.32
N PRO A 8 19.18 -6.55 3.87
CA PRO A 8 19.47 -6.28 5.27
C PRO A 8 18.67 -7.25 6.14
N ARG A 9 19.34 -7.97 7.03
CA ARG A 9 18.72 -8.82 8.05
C ARG A 9 17.94 -7.89 8.98
N HIS A 10 16.61 -7.91 8.83
CA HIS A 10 15.70 -7.15 9.68
C HIS A 10 15.93 -7.55 11.13
N GLY A 11 16.42 -6.61 11.95
CA GLY A 11 16.40 -6.73 13.40
C GLY A 11 14.93 -6.97 13.83
N ALA A 12 14.73 -7.80 14.84
CA ALA A 12 13.44 -8.21 15.34
C ALA A 12 12.57 -6.96 15.65
N ILE A 13 11.68 -6.61 14.70
CA ILE A 13 10.62 -5.64 14.94
C ILE A 13 9.56 -6.40 15.74
N SER A 14 9.22 -5.87 16.91
CA SER A 14 8.12 -6.36 17.74
C SER A 14 6.92 -6.63 16.85
N SER A 15 6.27 -7.77 17.05
CA SER A 15 5.06 -8.18 16.33
C SER A 15 3.94 -7.15 16.52
N LEU A 16 3.92 -6.12 15.68
CA LEU A 16 2.75 -5.28 15.54
C LEU A 16 1.64 -6.15 14.92
N PRO A 17 0.40 -6.02 15.39
CA PRO A 17 -0.71 -6.74 14.77
C PRO A 17 -0.84 -6.31 13.30
N ASP A 18 -1.34 -7.21 12.45
CA ASP A 18 -1.65 -6.86 11.08
C ASP A 18 -2.67 -5.71 11.05
N VAL A 19 -2.32 -4.67 10.36
CA VAL A 19 -3.14 -3.47 10.22
C VAL A 19 -4.06 -3.65 9.02
N PRO A 20 -5.38 -3.46 9.16
CA PRO A 20 -6.26 -3.37 8.00
C PRO A 20 -5.79 -2.28 7.05
N THR A 21 -5.75 -2.56 5.75
CA THR A 21 -5.26 -1.58 4.77
C THR A 21 -6.09 -0.29 4.79
N SER A 22 -7.39 -0.39 5.02
CA SER A 22 -8.28 0.78 5.18
C SER A 22 -7.89 1.69 6.34
N SER A 23 -7.34 1.13 7.44
CA SER A 23 -6.87 1.92 8.60
C SER A 23 -5.61 2.74 8.33
N MET A 24 -4.89 2.48 7.24
CA MET A 24 -3.71 3.28 6.87
C MET A 24 -4.09 4.73 6.48
N PHE A 25 -5.36 4.98 6.22
CA PHE A 25 -5.90 6.32 5.91
C PHE A 25 -6.45 7.04 7.15
N ASP A 26 -6.42 6.38 8.31
CA ASP A 26 -6.86 6.98 9.57
C ASP A 26 -5.69 7.75 10.23
N THR A 27 -5.87 9.07 10.38
CA THR A 27 -4.86 9.94 10.98
C THR A 27 -4.61 9.61 12.46
N ASP A 28 -5.62 9.18 13.19
CA ASP A 28 -5.49 8.80 14.60
C ASP A 28 -4.72 7.50 14.76
N PHE A 29 -4.96 6.55 13.85
CA PHE A 29 -4.20 5.32 13.74
C PHE A 29 -2.71 5.61 13.53
N LEU A 30 -2.38 6.42 12.54
CA LEU A 30 -1.00 6.78 12.22
C LEU A 30 -0.30 7.48 13.38
N ALA A 31 -0.99 8.39 14.09
CA ALA A 31 -0.46 9.04 15.27
C ALA A 31 -0.12 8.05 16.39
N HIS A 32 -0.90 6.98 16.51
CA HIS A 32 -0.66 5.91 17.49
C HIS A 32 0.56 5.04 17.12
N TYR A 33 0.70 4.66 15.85
CA TYR A 33 1.76 3.75 15.39
C TYR A 33 3.08 4.45 15.04
N LEU A 34 3.05 5.76 14.82
CA LEU A 34 4.21 6.57 14.44
C LEU A 34 4.53 7.71 15.42
N PRO A 35 4.49 7.48 16.76
CA PRO A 35 4.74 8.54 17.69
C PRO A 35 6.17 9.09 17.52
N GLY A 36 6.29 10.41 17.38
CA GLY A 36 7.58 11.09 17.26
C GLY A 36 8.24 10.99 15.87
N GLN A 37 7.64 10.30 14.91
CA GLN A 37 8.15 10.23 13.54
C GLN A 37 7.65 11.45 12.72
N ARG A 38 8.49 11.92 11.81
CA ARG A 38 8.10 12.99 10.89
C ARG A 38 7.25 12.41 9.76
N HIS A 39 5.96 12.60 9.87
CA HIS A 39 5.02 12.24 8.81
C HIS A 39 3.88 13.25 8.71
N ARG A 40 3.24 13.28 7.56
CA ARG A 40 2.04 14.04 7.30
C ARG A 40 1.12 13.23 6.39
N LEU A 41 -0.11 13.08 6.80
CA LEU A 41 -1.18 12.53 6.01
C LEU A 41 -2.21 13.63 5.76
N VAL A 42 -2.52 13.90 4.51
CA VAL A 42 -3.66 14.71 4.10
C VAL A 42 -4.65 13.77 3.43
N TYR A 43 -5.84 13.72 3.98
CA TYR A 43 -6.91 12.85 3.52
C TYR A 43 -8.13 13.69 3.16
N ALA A 44 -8.81 13.34 2.08
CA ALA A 44 -10.06 13.94 1.65
C ALA A 44 -10.94 12.91 0.93
N GLU A 45 -12.19 12.81 1.32
CA GLU A 45 -13.22 12.20 0.51
C GLU A 45 -13.63 13.21 -0.57
N VAL A 46 -13.32 12.91 -1.84
CA VAL A 46 -13.57 13.81 -2.96
C VAL A 46 -14.93 13.56 -3.62
N ALA A 47 -15.45 12.36 -3.48
CA ALA A 47 -16.82 11.95 -3.83
C ALA A 47 -17.15 10.69 -3.03
N GLU A 48 -18.45 10.31 -3.01
CA GLU A 48 -18.87 9.08 -2.35
C GLU A 48 -18.09 7.87 -2.88
N GLY A 49 -17.34 7.20 -2.00
CA GLY A 49 -16.52 6.03 -2.34
C GLY A 49 -15.22 6.32 -3.08
N ILE A 50 -14.82 7.61 -3.19
CA ILE A 50 -13.54 8.05 -3.75
C ILE A 50 -12.81 8.89 -2.73
N GLU A 51 -11.69 8.39 -2.28
CA GLU A 51 -10.85 9.03 -1.29
C GLU A 51 -9.48 9.37 -1.89
N LEU A 52 -8.94 10.52 -1.52
CA LEU A 52 -7.62 10.97 -1.90
C LEU A 52 -6.74 11.08 -0.66
N CYS A 53 -5.58 10.49 -0.72
CA CYS A 53 -4.61 10.49 0.36
C CYS A 53 -3.26 10.98 -0.16
N HIS A 54 -2.71 11.99 0.48
CA HIS A 54 -1.35 12.46 0.24
C HIS A 54 -0.50 12.17 1.47
N TRP A 55 0.48 11.31 1.30
CA TRP A 55 1.41 10.87 2.33
C TRP A 55 2.78 11.51 2.14
N GLN A 56 3.34 12.03 3.22
CA GLN A 56 4.72 12.51 3.30
C GLN A 56 5.37 11.96 4.57
N SER A 57 6.57 11.44 4.45
CA SER A 57 7.34 10.94 5.58
C SER A 57 8.84 11.22 5.44
N ALA A 58 9.53 11.23 6.58
CA ALA A 58 10.97 11.32 6.65
C ALA A 58 11.47 10.45 7.81
N PHE A 59 11.75 9.19 7.51
CA PHE A 59 12.17 8.20 8.50
C PHE A 59 13.70 8.06 8.53
N GLU A 60 14.30 8.27 9.70
CA GLU A 60 15.74 8.08 9.90
C GLU A 60 16.13 6.58 9.94
N GLN A 61 15.21 5.74 10.36
CA GLN A 61 15.36 4.28 10.37
C GLN A 61 14.27 3.65 9.49
N PRO A 62 14.52 2.48 8.88
CA PRO A 62 13.51 1.78 8.13
C PRO A 62 12.25 1.56 8.97
N PHE A 63 11.13 1.98 8.46
CA PHE A 63 9.82 1.76 9.05
C PHE A 63 9.08 0.70 8.26
N THR A 64 8.61 -0.34 8.95
CA THR A 64 7.85 -1.43 8.33
C THR A 64 6.52 -1.56 9.03
N VAL A 65 5.44 -1.64 8.24
CA VAL A 65 4.10 -1.93 8.72
C VAL A 65 3.60 -3.23 8.09
N HIS A 66 3.12 -4.13 8.93
CA HIS A 66 2.43 -5.34 8.48
C HIS A 66 0.96 -5.02 8.25
N THR A 67 0.45 -5.43 7.11
CA THR A 67 -0.92 -5.12 6.69
C THR A 67 -1.67 -6.37 6.32
N ARG A 68 -2.99 -6.29 6.48
CA ARG A 68 -3.94 -7.22 5.90
C ARG A 68 -4.89 -6.43 5.02
N ASP A 69 -5.02 -6.81 3.76
CA ASP A 69 -5.99 -6.20 2.88
C ASP A 69 -7.40 -6.68 3.29
N ASP A 70 -8.21 -5.76 3.77
CA ASP A 70 -9.61 -6.02 4.16
C ASP A 70 -10.58 -5.99 2.98
N GLY A 71 -10.08 -5.75 1.77
CA GLY A 71 -10.87 -5.72 0.54
C GLY A 71 -11.83 -4.53 0.42
N ASP A 72 -11.72 -3.59 1.35
CA ASP A 72 -12.64 -2.45 1.44
C ASP A 72 -12.32 -1.35 0.41
N ARG A 73 -11.09 -1.33 -0.10
CA ARG A 73 -10.62 -0.33 -1.07
C ARG A 73 -9.74 -0.94 -2.14
N VAL A 74 -9.88 -0.44 -3.35
CA VAL A 74 -8.90 -0.58 -4.43
C VAL A 74 -7.99 0.63 -4.36
N LEU A 75 -6.69 0.43 -4.27
CA LEU A 75 -5.70 1.49 -4.10
C LEU A 75 -4.92 1.72 -5.38
N LEU A 76 -4.94 2.95 -5.87
CA LEU A 76 -4.12 3.45 -6.97
C LEU A 76 -3.08 4.39 -6.36
N SER A 77 -1.88 3.91 -6.15
CA SER A 77 -0.82 4.69 -5.53
C SER A 77 0.22 5.13 -6.56
N TYR A 78 0.68 6.37 -6.42
CA TYR A 78 1.75 6.95 -7.21
C TYR A 78 2.83 7.52 -6.29
N GLN A 79 4.06 7.05 -6.48
CA GLN A 79 5.21 7.50 -5.70
C GLN A 79 5.79 8.77 -6.31
N LEU A 80 5.64 9.89 -5.61
CA LEU A 80 6.14 11.20 -6.04
C LEU A 80 7.63 11.35 -5.71
N ARG A 81 8.07 10.78 -4.56
CA ARG A 81 9.44 10.87 -4.08
C ARG A 81 9.80 9.67 -3.22
N GLY A 82 11.05 9.20 -3.35
CA GLY A 82 11.57 8.08 -2.57
C GLY A 82 11.08 6.73 -3.09
N GLU A 83 11.16 5.72 -2.23
CA GLU A 83 10.83 4.33 -2.57
C GLU A 83 10.06 3.67 -1.43
N THR A 84 9.09 2.85 -1.78
CA THR A 84 8.34 2.01 -0.85
C THR A 84 8.48 0.57 -1.28
N ASP A 85 9.03 -0.27 -0.42
CA ASP A 85 9.09 -1.70 -0.65
C ASP A 85 7.78 -2.36 -0.21
N CYS A 86 7.21 -3.20 -1.06
CA CYS A 86 6.00 -3.96 -0.81
C CYS A 86 6.25 -5.45 -0.91
N TRP A 87 5.75 -6.22 0.03
CA TRP A 87 5.77 -7.69 -0.01
C TRP A 87 4.38 -8.23 0.31
N LEU A 88 3.95 -9.18 -0.48
CA LEU A 88 2.70 -9.91 -0.26
C LEU A 88 2.99 -11.36 0.10
N GLU A 89 2.30 -11.86 1.13
CA GLU A 89 2.34 -13.28 1.47
C GLU A 89 1.69 -14.10 0.36
N GLY A 90 2.33 -15.23 0.00
CA GLY A 90 1.84 -16.11 -1.06
C GLY A 90 2.19 -15.69 -2.48
N GLY A 91 2.90 -14.58 -2.66
CA GLY A 91 3.61 -14.26 -3.91
C GLY A 91 4.79 -15.21 -4.16
N VAL A 92 5.45 -15.09 -5.30
CA VAL A 92 6.68 -15.86 -5.55
C VAL A 92 7.69 -15.52 -4.46
N ALA A 93 8.11 -16.52 -3.72
CA ALA A 93 8.97 -16.37 -2.54
C ALA A 93 10.19 -15.49 -2.86
N GLY A 94 10.32 -14.38 -2.15
CA GLY A 94 11.45 -13.45 -2.28
C GLY A 94 11.27 -12.34 -3.31
N GLN A 95 10.11 -12.17 -3.93
CA GLN A 95 9.83 -11.04 -4.80
C GLN A 95 8.97 -10.00 -4.06
N GLY A 96 9.64 -9.11 -3.34
CA GLY A 96 9.06 -7.82 -2.99
C GLY A 96 9.09 -6.91 -4.23
N GLU A 97 8.07 -6.12 -4.43
CA GLU A 97 8.06 -5.08 -5.45
C GLU A 97 8.40 -3.74 -4.80
N ALA A 98 9.36 -3.02 -5.39
CA ALA A 98 9.66 -1.67 -4.98
C ALA A 98 8.86 -0.69 -5.84
N ILE A 99 8.01 0.09 -5.20
CA ILE A 99 7.34 1.23 -5.83
C ILE A 99 8.33 2.38 -5.78
N ARG A 100 8.89 2.71 -6.93
CA ARG A 100 9.94 3.70 -7.06
C ARG A 100 9.37 5.07 -7.38
N GLU A 101 10.17 6.09 -7.15
CA GLU A 101 9.88 7.46 -7.58
C GLU A 101 9.42 7.50 -9.04
N THR A 102 8.37 8.27 -9.32
CA THR A 102 7.70 8.40 -10.62
C THR A 102 7.03 7.13 -11.14
N SER A 103 6.79 6.14 -10.29
CA SER A 103 6.02 4.94 -10.64
C SER A 103 4.72 4.84 -9.85
N GLY A 104 3.78 4.09 -10.39
CA GLY A 104 2.51 3.82 -9.76
C GLY A 104 2.23 2.33 -9.65
N CYS A 105 1.36 1.96 -8.75
CA CYS A 105 0.84 0.62 -8.62
C CYS A 105 -0.67 0.63 -8.38
N LEU A 106 -1.31 -0.43 -8.82
CA LEU A 106 -2.68 -0.77 -8.47
C LEU A 106 -2.61 -1.90 -7.43
N TYR A 107 -3.28 -1.71 -6.32
CA TYR A 107 -3.28 -2.67 -5.23
C TYR A 107 -4.72 -3.05 -4.85
N TYR A 108 -5.04 -4.32 -4.96
CA TYR A 108 -6.27 -4.93 -4.50
C TYR A 108 -6.03 -6.42 -4.27
N THR A 109 -5.89 -6.82 -3.02
CA THR A 109 -5.50 -8.18 -2.63
C THR A 109 -6.30 -8.68 -1.43
N PRO A 110 -7.64 -8.76 -1.55
CA PRO A 110 -8.50 -9.10 -0.43
C PRO A 110 -8.01 -10.33 0.36
N ASP A 111 -8.06 -10.21 1.70
CA ASP A 111 -7.62 -11.22 2.65
C ASP A 111 -6.13 -11.58 2.66
N ARG A 112 -5.32 -10.97 1.79
CA ARG A 112 -3.87 -11.19 1.82
C ARG A 112 -3.19 -10.34 2.87
N ARG A 113 -2.15 -10.91 3.42
CA ARG A 113 -1.21 -10.22 4.30
C ARG A 113 0.01 -9.78 3.53
N GLY A 114 0.65 -8.75 4.02
CA GLY A 114 1.87 -8.26 3.45
C GLY A 114 2.55 -7.28 4.39
N HIS A 115 3.56 -6.60 3.89
CA HIS A 115 4.14 -5.49 4.60
C HIS A 115 4.67 -4.44 3.62
N PHE A 116 4.64 -3.20 4.09
CA PHE A 116 5.25 -2.06 3.41
C PHE A 116 6.42 -1.58 4.26
N ALA A 117 7.53 -1.28 3.60
CA ALA A 117 8.67 -0.66 4.26
C ALA A 117 9.08 0.62 3.56
N GLN A 118 9.38 1.65 4.35
CA GLN A 118 9.86 2.95 3.87
C GLN A 118 11.10 3.36 4.64
N HIS A 119 12.00 4.07 3.98
CA HIS A 119 13.18 4.65 4.57
C HIS A 119 13.51 6.00 3.91
N GLY A 120 14.00 6.93 4.72
CA GLY A 120 14.32 8.27 4.24
C GLY A 120 13.08 9.11 3.94
N VAL A 121 13.18 9.96 2.94
CA VAL A 121 12.08 10.83 2.53
C VAL A 121 11.23 10.11 1.51
N CYS A 122 9.95 9.94 1.82
CA CYS A 122 8.96 9.35 0.93
C CYS A 122 7.76 10.30 0.77
N GLU A 123 7.23 10.36 -0.44
CA GLU A 123 6.02 11.11 -0.75
C GLU A 123 5.20 10.33 -1.77
N SER A 124 3.93 10.12 -1.49
CA SER A 124 3.02 9.40 -2.38
C SER A 124 1.61 10.00 -2.39
N LEU A 125 0.94 9.81 -3.51
CA LEU A 125 -0.45 10.12 -3.70
C LEU A 125 -1.21 8.82 -3.94
N THR A 126 -2.27 8.58 -3.18
CA THR A 126 -3.10 7.39 -3.31
C THR A 126 -4.55 7.79 -3.53
N VAL A 127 -5.16 7.23 -4.55
CA VAL A 127 -6.61 7.25 -4.74
C VAL A 127 -7.14 5.91 -4.25
N ALA A 128 -8.04 5.95 -3.26
CA ALA A 128 -8.72 4.78 -2.75
C ALA A 128 -10.16 4.77 -3.26
N LEU A 129 -10.57 3.67 -3.87
CA LEU A 129 -11.88 3.51 -4.51
C LEU A 129 -12.62 2.35 -3.87
N ARG A 130 -13.90 2.52 -3.60
CA ARG A 130 -14.74 1.39 -3.24
C ARG A 130 -14.85 0.39 -4.41
N PRO A 131 -14.69 -0.92 -4.16
CA PRO A 131 -14.73 -1.92 -5.24
C PRO A 131 -16.06 -1.94 -6.00
N ASP A 132 -17.19 -1.70 -5.32
CA ASP A 132 -18.52 -1.63 -5.94
C ASP A 132 -18.64 -0.48 -6.94
N LEU A 133 -18.11 0.70 -6.59
CA LEU A 133 -18.08 1.85 -7.48
C LEU A 133 -17.24 1.55 -8.73
N LEU A 134 -16.06 0.97 -8.54
CA LEU A 134 -15.19 0.63 -9.65
C LEU A 134 -15.82 -0.42 -10.58
N ARG A 135 -16.56 -1.39 -10.01
CA ARG A 135 -17.34 -2.35 -10.82
C ARG A 135 -18.35 -1.67 -11.75
N THR A 136 -19.05 -0.62 -11.27
CA THR A 136 -20.03 0.08 -12.12
C THR A 136 -19.39 0.78 -13.31
N TRP A 137 -18.13 1.20 -13.19
CA TRP A 137 -17.41 1.88 -14.27
C TRP A 137 -16.87 0.93 -15.34
N ILE A 138 -16.68 -0.35 -15.01
CA ILE A 138 -16.11 -1.37 -15.91
C ILE A 138 -17.12 -2.45 -16.31
N GLU A 139 -18.43 -2.20 -16.08
CA GLU A 139 -19.49 -3.19 -16.30
C GLU A 139 -19.55 -3.72 -17.73
N ASP A 140 -19.23 -2.92 -18.72
CA ASP A 140 -19.38 -3.26 -20.13
C ASP A 140 -18.14 -3.99 -20.73
N GLU A 141 -17.05 -4.15 -19.96
CA GLU A 141 -15.81 -4.73 -20.44
C GLU A 141 -15.47 -6.03 -19.71
N GLU A 142 -16.08 -7.15 -20.12
CA GLU A 142 -15.91 -8.47 -19.49
C GLU A 142 -14.46 -9.00 -19.49
N GLU A 143 -13.58 -8.47 -20.33
CA GLU A 143 -12.22 -8.97 -20.50
C GLU A 143 -11.14 -8.19 -19.71
N VAL A 144 -11.51 -7.14 -19.00
CA VAL A 144 -10.53 -6.32 -18.27
C VAL A 144 -9.95 -7.13 -17.09
N PRO A 145 -8.62 -7.27 -16.99
CA PRO A 145 -7.98 -7.99 -15.89
C PRO A 145 -8.43 -7.50 -14.50
N LEU A 146 -8.64 -6.18 -14.37
CA LEU A 146 -9.13 -5.55 -13.15
C LEU A 146 -10.49 -6.11 -12.73
N ARG A 147 -11.46 -6.26 -13.64
CA ARG A 147 -12.76 -6.84 -13.33
C ARG A 147 -12.65 -8.26 -12.79
N ARG A 148 -11.85 -9.10 -13.47
CA ARG A 148 -11.63 -10.48 -13.02
C ARG A 148 -11.06 -10.53 -11.62
N SER A 149 -10.15 -9.62 -11.28
CA SER A 149 -9.57 -9.53 -9.95
C SER A 149 -10.58 -9.07 -8.91
N LEU A 150 -11.40 -8.06 -9.23
CA LEU A 150 -12.49 -7.59 -8.36
C LEU A 150 -13.53 -8.68 -8.08
N ASP A 151 -13.88 -9.47 -9.09
CA ASP A 151 -14.91 -10.53 -8.97
C ASP A 151 -14.35 -11.80 -8.30
N SER A 152 -13.10 -12.12 -8.50
CA SER A 152 -12.47 -13.32 -7.95
C SER A 152 -11.78 -13.11 -6.61
N GLY A 153 -11.65 -11.86 -6.15
CA GLY A 153 -10.85 -11.52 -4.98
C GLY A 153 -9.36 -11.88 -5.14
N ARG A 154 -8.87 -11.92 -6.38
CA ARG A 154 -7.46 -12.21 -6.66
C ARG A 154 -6.71 -10.90 -6.88
N SER A 155 -5.43 -10.89 -6.48
CA SER A 155 -4.54 -9.74 -6.69
C SER A 155 -4.36 -9.43 -8.17
N ILE A 156 -4.23 -8.16 -8.44
CA ILE A 156 -3.83 -7.62 -9.73
C ILE A 156 -2.32 -7.46 -9.72
#